data_53aed9b32eed93ce60ef88fdd956600b
#
_entry.id   53aed9b32eed93ce60ef88fdd956600b
#
_cell.length_a   1.000
_cell.length_b   1.000
_cell.length_c   1.000
_cell.angle_alpha   90.00
_cell.angle_beta   90.00
_cell.angle_gamma   90.00
#
_symmetry.space_group_name_H-M   'P 1'
#
loop_
_entity.id
_entity.type
_entity.pdbx_description
1 polymer ?
#
loop_
_entity_poly.entity_id
_entity_poly.type
_entity_poly.pdbx_seq_one_letter_code
_entity_poly.pdbx_strand_id
1 'polypeptide(L)'
;MTNNQDAKVPSWEELVNSISTGSSHPEATCWEIYRYLRQNYKTIGSETSRTLLFAYIKLRTDKPSLINSCMMDMAVKISTTYTDFQLPRFLDMCNHTSCLRDEDRQKQKGKDGKLYLSLQERIDRALQSYRLHHPEARNENSNDIISMYAVSLFEKIKAGRTFRFVKMVAANGMSLIADSHQFPYRPYEIIGKVYDVSVTSSKEDNKRIVEIVASTKAPNHVFPIKTGYIDGIDETHGHIHIFDNMSHHYVADRKTITATLPARTTVQKGMFIQFCPIISNGDPFKSAAIVNILDRYKGHESFGSYSAKITYANPAQHYIRYTILSDIPTTPEGTISKEGFASTSTMKPDMEKEMTVGKNIQLILFLKRGINGQKSNHVAEIY
;
A
#
# COMPACT_ATOMS: atom_id res chain seq x y z
N MET A 1 46.64 35.31 -7.94
CA MET A 1 45.59 35.70 -8.88
C MET A 1 45.52 34.61 -9.94
N THR A 2 44.69 33.60 -9.73
CA THR A 2 44.50 32.53 -10.70
C THR A 2 43.15 32.77 -11.35
N ASN A 3 43.19 33.09 -12.62
CA ASN A 3 42.06 33.26 -13.53
C ASN A 3 41.22 31.98 -13.54
N ASN A 4 40.07 31.95 -12.87
CA ASN A 4 38.99 31.06 -13.19
C ASN A 4 38.40 31.56 -14.52
N GLN A 5 38.95 31.09 -15.65
CA GLN A 5 38.22 31.11 -16.91
C GLN A 5 36.95 30.25 -16.70
N ASP A 6 35.80 30.87 -16.81
CA ASP A 6 34.50 30.19 -16.97
C ASP A 6 34.62 29.25 -18.15
N ALA A 7 34.94 27.98 -17.91
CA ALA A 7 34.97 26.95 -18.93
C ALA A 7 33.55 26.85 -19.50
N LYS A 8 33.36 27.39 -20.69
CA LYS A 8 32.13 27.32 -21.47
C LYS A 8 31.66 25.88 -21.49
N VAL A 9 30.50 25.58 -20.90
CA VAL A 9 29.93 24.24 -20.99
C VAL A 9 29.68 23.91 -22.46
N PRO A 10 30.30 22.85 -23.02
CA PRO A 10 30.15 22.52 -24.41
C PRO A 10 28.70 22.26 -24.78
N SER A 11 28.29 22.60 -26.02
CA SER A 11 26.96 22.25 -26.50
C SER A 11 26.83 20.72 -26.61
N TRP A 12 25.60 20.18 -26.64
CA TRP A 12 25.40 18.74 -26.81
C TRP A 12 25.93 18.24 -28.15
N GLU A 13 25.89 19.09 -29.21
CA GLU A 13 26.46 18.81 -30.52
C GLU A 13 27.99 18.69 -30.46
N GLU A 14 28.64 19.59 -29.76
CA GLU A 14 30.09 19.54 -29.52
C GLU A 14 30.50 18.27 -28.79
N LEU A 15 29.74 17.86 -27.78
CA LEU A 15 29.93 16.61 -27.03
C LEU A 15 29.79 15.37 -27.96
N VAL A 16 28.73 15.30 -28.76
CA VAL A 16 28.48 14.18 -29.68
C VAL A 16 29.55 14.14 -30.77
N ASN A 17 29.96 15.27 -31.31
CA ASN A 17 31.02 15.33 -32.32
C ASN A 17 32.39 14.90 -31.77
N SER A 18 32.73 15.27 -30.54
CA SER A 18 33.95 14.81 -29.88
C SER A 18 34.01 13.29 -29.71
N ILE A 19 32.85 12.63 -29.61
CA ILE A 19 32.74 11.18 -29.52
C ILE A 19 32.93 10.51 -30.88
N SER A 20 32.38 11.12 -31.94
CA SER A 20 32.46 10.61 -33.30
C SER A 20 33.90 10.61 -33.84
N THR A 21 34.72 11.57 -33.39
CA THR A 21 36.10 11.75 -33.78
C THR A 21 37.10 10.94 -32.93
N GLY A 22 36.63 10.19 -31.92
CA GLY A 22 37.45 9.40 -31.02
C GLY A 22 38.02 10.26 -29.87
N SER A 23 37.42 10.19 -28.69
CA SER A 23 37.92 10.93 -27.53
C SER A 23 39.22 10.32 -27.00
N SER A 24 40.27 11.13 -26.86
CA SER A 24 41.50 10.74 -26.15
C SER A 24 41.30 10.55 -24.63
N HIS A 25 40.18 11.06 -24.08
CA HIS A 25 39.87 11.00 -22.65
C HIS A 25 38.42 10.58 -22.45
N PRO A 26 38.06 9.29 -22.67
CA PRO A 26 36.66 8.82 -22.59
C PRO A 26 35.99 9.08 -21.25
N GLU A 27 36.73 8.93 -20.14
CA GLU A 27 36.17 9.17 -18.79
C GLU A 27 35.79 10.64 -18.55
N ALA A 28 36.66 11.55 -18.99
CA ALA A 28 36.37 12.99 -18.88
C ALA A 28 35.13 13.36 -19.71
N THR A 29 35.02 12.85 -20.93
CA THR A 29 33.86 13.08 -21.80
C THR A 29 32.59 12.48 -21.20
N CYS A 30 32.64 11.31 -20.56
CA CYS A 30 31.50 10.75 -19.83
C CYS A 30 31.04 11.67 -18.69
N TRP A 31 31.96 12.27 -17.92
CA TRP A 31 31.62 13.24 -16.89
C TRP A 31 31.00 14.53 -17.43
N GLU A 32 31.45 14.98 -18.59
CA GLU A 32 30.87 16.15 -19.27
C GLU A 32 29.44 15.86 -19.73
N ILE A 33 29.19 14.69 -20.36
CA ILE A 33 27.84 14.24 -20.70
C ILE A 33 26.93 14.22 -19.47
N TYR A 34 27.41 13.65 -18.37
CA TYR A 34 26.62 13.59 -17.13
C TYR A 34 26.29 14.98 -16.58
N ARG A 35 27.27 15.89 -16.55
CA ARG A 35 27.05 17.27 -16.08
C ARG A 35 26.04 18.00 -16.95
N TYR A 36 26.17 17.85 -18.27
CA TYR A 36 25.25 18.45 -19.22
C TYR A 36 23.81 17.92 -19.05
N LEU A 37 23.64 16.62 -19.01
CA LEU A 37 22.34 15.99 -18.77
C LEU A 37 21.75 16.45 -17.43
N ARG A 38 22.53 16.44 -16.36
CA ARG A 38 22.07 16.85 -15.03
C ARG A 38 21.50 18.27 -15.01
N GLN A 39 22.07 19.16 -15.79
CA GLN A 39 21.64 20.56 -15.86
C GLN A 39 20.43 20.75 -16.77
N ASN A 40 20.34 19.99 -17.85
CA ASN A 40 19.47 20.29 -18.98
C ASN A 40 18.39 19.22 -19.30
N TYR A 41 18.39 18.05 -18.65
CA TYR A 41 17.52 16.92 -19.04
C TYR A 41 16.03 17.26 -19.12
N LYS A 42 15.56 18.27 -18.42
CA LYS A 42 14.14 18.69 -18.44
C LYS A 42 13.77 19.52 -19.67
N THR A 43 14.73 20.04 -20.40
CA THR A 43 14.53 21.02 -21.49
C THR A 43 15.00 20.54 -22.84
N ILE A 44 15.94 19.59 -22.90
CA ILE A 44 16.58 19.17 -24.16
C ILE A 44 15.80 18.12 -24.96
N GLY A 45 14.69 17.60 -24.41
CA GLY A 45 13.88 16.57 -25.04
C GLY A 45 14.41 15.14 -24.85
N SER A 46 13.57 14.16 -25.15
CA SER A 46 13.88 12.73 -24.98
C SER A 46 14.92 12.24 -25.98
N GLU A 47 14.84 12.69 -27.22
CA GLU A 47 15.75 12.24 -28.28
C GLU A 47 17.20 12.68 -28.06
N THR A 48 17.41 13.95 -27.70
CA THR A 48 18.75 14.46 -27.36
C THR A 48 19.27 13.75 -26.10
N SER A 49 18.44 13.56 -25.09
CA SER A 49 18.82 12.81 -23.88
C SER A 49 19.22 11.38 -24.19
N ARG A 50 18.49 10.70 -25.10
CA ARG A 50 18.81 9.36 -25.58
C ARG A 50 20.13 9.32 -26.32
N THR A 51 20.38 10.28 -27.22
CA THR A 51 21.62 10.38 -27.97
C THR A 51 22.83 10.52 -27.06
N LEU A 52 22.75 11.37 -26.04
CA LEU A 52 23.82 11.55 -25.07
C LEU A 52 24.05 10.30 -24.19
N LEU A 53 22.99 9.61 -23.79
CA LEU A 53 23.12 8.35 -23.05
C LEU A 53 23.72 7.23 -23.89
N PHE A 54 23.40 7.14 -25.18
CA PHE A 54 24.03 6.19 -26.11
C PHE A 54 25.50 6.54 -26.39
N ALA A 55 25.82 7.81 -26.49
CA ALA A 55 27.18 8.29 -26.59
C ALA A 55 28.00 7.88 -25.36
N TYR A 56 27.47 8.04 -24.20
CA TYR A 56 28.07 7.54 -22.94
C TYR A 56 28.36 6.03 -23.03
N ILE A 57 27.40 5.20 -23.45
CA ILE A 57 27.61 3.73 -23.56
C ILE A 57 28.76 3.39 -24.47
N LYS A 58 28.92 4.11 -25.61
CA LYS A 58 30.01 3.90 -26.56
C LYS A 58 31.38 4.27 -26.02
N LEU A 59 31.45 5.30 -25.18
CA LEU A 59 32.72 5.78 -24.60
C LEU A 59 33.15 5.02 -23.35
N ARG A 60 32.32 4.18 -22.88
CA ARG A 60 32.51 3.51 -21.61
C ARG A 60 33.84 2.74 -21.57
N THR A 61 34.54 2.92 -20.48
CA THR A 61 35.79 2.24 -20.15
C THR A 61 35.54 1.09 -19.18
N ASP A 62 36.46 0.12 -19.10
CA ASP A 62 36.36 -1.09 -18.27
C ASP A 62 36.45 -0.85 -16.76
N LYS A 63 36.56 0.38 -16.32
CA LYS A 63 36.62 0.69 -14.87
C LYS A 63 35.21 0.88 -14.26
N PRO A 64 34.91 0.25 -13.09
CA PRO A 64 33.70 0.54 -12.35
C PRO A 64 33.81 1.96 -11.89
N SER A 65 33.00 2.83 -12.45
CA SER A 65 33.09 4.21 -12.05
C SER A 65 31.78 4.65 -11.42
N LEU A 66 31.89 5.60 -10.52
CA LEU A 66 30.79 6.37 -10.01
C LEU A 66 29.92 6.93 -11.16
N ILE A 67 30.52 7.13 -12.34
CA ILE A 67 29.86 7.55 -13.58
C ILE A 67 28.73 6.60 -13.98
N ASN A 68 28.94 5.28 -13.90
CA ASN A 68 27.92 4.31 -14.29
C ASN A 68 26.66 4.47 -13.41
N SER A 69 26.84 4.60 -12.11
CA SER A 69 25.72 4.86 -11.18
C SER A 69 25.04 6.20 -11.46
N CYS A 70 25.80 7.25 -11.73
CA CYS A 70 25.26 8.57 -12.05
C CYS A 70 24.46 8.57 -13.36
N MET A 71 24.95 7.89 -14.39
CA MET A 71 24.27 7.81 -15.68
C MET A 71 23.00 6.98 -15.61
N MET A 72 22.99 5.89 -14.80
CA MET A 72 21.78 5.12 -14.57
C MET A 72 20.72 5.92 -13.82
N ASP A 73 21.10 6.66 -12.78
CA ASP A 73 20.19 7.59 -12.10
C ASP A 73 19.64 8.65 -13.06
N MET A 74 20.43 9.08 -14.02
CA MET A 74 20.01 10.04 -15.03
C MET A 74 19.02 9.43 -16.01
N ALA A 75 19.27 8.20 -16.50
CA ALA A 75 18.32 7.46 -17.35
C ALA A 75 16.95 7.30 -16.69
N VAL A 76 16.93 6.99 -15.39
CA VAL A 76 15.69 6.92 -14.59
C VAL A 76 14.98 8.27 -14.55
N LYS A 77 15.69 9.36 -14.27
CA LYS A 77 15.10 10.71 -14.25
C LYS A 77 14.54 11.12 -15.61
N ILE A 78 15.23 10.80 -16.69
CA ILE A 78 14.78 11.07 -18.06
C ILE A 78 13.51 10.25 -18.35
N SER A 79 13.47 8.97 -17.99
CA SER A 79 12.30 8.10 -18.21
C SER A 79 11.06 8.54 -17.44
N THR A 80 11.24 9.19 -16.28
CA THR A 80 10.11 9.77 -15.53
C THR A 80 9.68 11.14 -16.05
N THR A 81 10.52 11.81 -16.84
CA THR A 81 10.22 13.13 -17.40
C THR A 81 9.58 13.01 -18.79
N TYR A 82 10.06 12.04 -19.59
CA TYR A 82 9.65 11.84 -20.98
C TYR A 82 9.06 10.44 -21.16
N THR A 83 7.79 10.36 -21.48
CA THR A 83 7.05 9.09 -21.64
C THR A 83 7.49 8.26 -22.84
N ASP A 84 8.08 8.90 -23.86
CA ASP A 84 8.61 8.28 -25.05
C ASP A 84 10.05 7.73 -24.88
N PHE A 85 10.69 7.94 -23.73
CA PHE A 85 12.02 7.41 -23.45
C PHE A 85 11.97 5.92 -23.10
N GLN A 86 12.51 5.07 -23.97
CA GLN A 86 12.52 3.61 -23.85
C GLN A 86 13.58 3.13 -22.85
N LEU A 87 13.30 3.24 -21.54
CA LEU A 87 14.21 2.81 -20.48
C LEU A 87 14.64 1.32 -20.62
N PRO A 88 13.74 0.36 -20.91
CA PRO A 88 14.15 -1.04 -21.08
C PRO A 88 15.20 -1.22 -22.17
N ARG A 89 15.02 -0.59 -23.33
CA ARG A 89 15.97 -0.65 -24.44
C ARG A 89 17.34 -0.07 -24.08
N PHE A 90 17.36 1.01 -23.30
CA PHE A 90 18.60 1.57 -22.79
C PHE A 90 19.30 0.59 -21.82
N LEU A 91 18.56 -0.06 -20.94
CA LEU A 91 19.09 -1.04 -19.99
C LEU A 91 19.58 -2.32 -20.67
N ASP A 92 18.89 -2.81 -21.70
CA ASP A 92 19.34 -3.95 -22.50
C ASP A 92 20.68 -3.65 -23.17
N MET A 93 20.83 -2.45 -23.71
CA MET A 93 22.12 -2.03 -24.27
C MET A 93 23.21 -1.96 -23.20
N CYS A 94 22.92 -1.49 -22.00
CA CYS A 94 23.84 -1.51 -20.88
C CYS A 94 24.23 -2.95 -20.50
N ASN A 95 23.32 -3.89 -20.51
CA ASN A 95 23.58 -5.30 -20.21
C ASN A 95 24.46 -5.94 -21.28
N HIS A 96 24.15 -5.73 -22.57
CA HIS A 96 24.95 -6.26 -23.68
C HIS A 96 26.38 -5.73 -23.69
N THR A 97 26.61 -4.54 -23.18
CA THR A 97 27.93 -3.93 -23.08
C THR A 97 28.63 -4.22 -21.74
N SER A 98 28.11 -5.13 -20.92
CA SER A 98 28.64 -5.47 -19.58
C SER A 98 28.79 -4.26 -18.66
N CYS A 99 27.85 -3.29 -18.72
CA CYS A 99 27.85 -2.09 -17.89
C CYS A 99 27.56 -2.35 -16.42
N LEU A 100 26.96 -3.49 -16.11
CA LEU A 100 26.70 -3.90 -14.74
C LEU A 100 27.73 -4.93 -14.32
N ARG A 101 28.45 -4.67 -13.24
CA ARG A 101 29.42 -5.56 -12.62
C ARG A 101 28.84 -6.23 -11.39
N ASP A 102 29.50 -7.25 -10.91
CA ASP A 102 29.09 -7.94 -9.67
C ASP A 102 29.06 -7.00 -8.45
N GLU A 103 29.94 -6.01 -8.43
CA GLU A 103 29.96 -4.96 -7.41
C GLU A 103 28.71 -4.07 -7.43
N ASP A 104 28.14 -3.80 -8.60
CA ASP A 104 26.92 -3.01 -8.79
C ASP A 104 25.67 -3.74 -8.25
N ARG A 105 25.74 -5.05 -8.09
CA ARG A 105 24.69 -5.90 -7.50
C ARG A 105 24.73 -5.92 -5.98
N GLN A 106 25.80 -5.41 -5.36
CA GLN A 106 25.97 -5.37 -3.92
C GLN A 106 25.57 -4.00 -3.35
N LYS A 107 24.94 -4.03 -2.17
CA LYS A 107 24.61 -2.81 -1.43
C LYS A 107 25.90 -2.11 -0.99
N GLN A 108 26.00 -0.83 -1.27
CA GLN A 108 27.15 -0.01 -0.91
C GLN A 108 26.93 0.63 0.46
N LYS A 109 27.95 0.61 1.30
CA LYS A 109 27.96 1.33 2.57
C LYS A 109 28.40 2.78 2.31
N GLY A 110 27.53 3.75 2.60
CA GLY A 110 27.88 5.16 2.47
C GLY A 110 28.86 5.64 3.52
N LYS A 111 29.37 6.85 3.35
CA LYS A 111 30.27 7.50 4.33
C LYS A 111 29.62 7.71 5.69
N ASP A 112 28.28 7.77 5.72
CA ASP A 112 27.44 7.87 6.93
C ASP A 112 27.17 6.51 7.61
N GLY A 113 27.79 5.42 7.12
CA GLY A 113 27.64 4.07 7.63
C GLY A 113 26.33 3.38 7.21
N LYS A 114 25.42 4.06 6.52
CA LYS A 114 24.16 3.46 6.05
C LYS A 114 24.36 2.61 4.80
N LEU A 115 23.57 1.55 4.70
CA LEU A 115 23.50 0.72 3.50
C LEU A 115 22.56 1.35 2.49
N TYR A 116 23.07 1.68 1.33
CA TYR A 116 22.31 2.18 0.18
C TYR A 116 21.96 1.04 -0.76
N LEU A 117 20.86 1.22 -1.49
CA LEU A 117 20.46 0.25 -2.53
C LEU A 117 21.59 0.06 -3.53
N SER A 118 21.78 -1.19 -3.95
CA SER A 118 22.68 -1.48 -5.07
C SER A 118 22.19 -0.80 -6.36
N LEU A 119 23.08 -0.65 -7.33
CA LEU A 119 22.70 -0.13 -8.64
C LEU A 119 21.64 -1.04 -9.30
N GLN A 120 21.78 -2.37 -9.18
CA GLN A 120 20.79 -3.32 -9.66
C GLN A 120 19.40 -3.10 -9.01
N GLU A 121 19.33 -2.98 -7.69
CA GLU A 121 18.05 -2.71 -7.02
C GLU A 121 17.40 -1.39 -7.47
N ARG A 122 18.21 -0.39 -7.81
CA ARG A 122 17.69 0.89 -8.33
C ARG A 122 17.18 0.77 -9.77
N ILE A 123 17.86 -0.01 -10.60
CA ILE A 123 17.44 -0.32 -11.96
C ILE A 123 16.11 -1.08 -11.94
N ASP A 124 16.00 -2.12 -11.11
CA ASP A 124 14.78 -2.92 -10.99
C ASP A 124 13.59 -2.07 -10.58
N ARG A 125 13.77 -1.14 -9.63
CA ARG A 125 12.74 -0.16 -9.26
C ARG A 125 12.37 0.79 -10.39
N ALA A 126 13.35 1.22 -11.14
CA ALA A 126 13.13 2.12 -12.27
C ALA A 126 12.37 1.44 -13.41
N LEU A 127 12.75 0.22 -13.74
CA LEU A 127 12.03 -0.62 -14.71
C LEU A 127 10.59 -0.84 -14.29
N GLN A 128 10.38 -1.14 -13.03
CA GLN A 128 9.07 -1.35 -12.48
C GLN A 128 8.21 -0.08 -12.53
N SER A 129 8.79 1.07 -12.16
CA SER A 129 8.12 2.36 -12.31
C SER A 129 7.82 2.67 -13.79
N TYR A 130 8.74 2.39 -14.69
CA TYR A 130 8.55 2.56 -16.12
C TYR A 130 7.36 1.72 -16.63
N ARG A 131 7.30 0.43 -16.29
CA ARG A 131 6.22 -0.48 -16.70
C ARG A 131 4.85 -0.09 -16.15
N LEU A 132 4.79 0.55 -14.97
CA LEU A 132 3.54 1.10 -14.43
C LEU A 132 2.97 2.23 -15.29
N HIS A 133 3.85 3.06 -15.85
CA HIS A 133 3.45 4.20 -16.68
C HIS A 133 3.34 3.86 -18.18
N HIS A 134 3.88 2.70 -18.58
CA HIS A 134 3.91 2.21 -19.96
C HIS A 134 3.32 0.81 -20.07
N PRO A 135 1.97 0.67 -20.00
CA PRO A 135 1.31 -0.63 -20.07
C PRO A 135 1.64 -1.43 -21.34
N GLU A 136 1.97 -0.75 -22.44
CA GLU A 136 2.38 -1.33 -23.71
C GLU A 136 3.76 -2.03 -23.68
N ALA A 137 4.61 -1.68 -22.70
CA ALA A 137 5.94 -2.28 -22.53
C ALA A 137 5.93 -3.62 -21.77
N ARG A 138 4.75 -4.19 -21.55
CA ARG A 138 4.60 -5.48 -20.86
C ARG A 138 4.95 -6.65 -21.78
N ASN A 139 5.66 -7.63 -21.23
CA ASN A 139 5.87 -8.89 -21.94
C ASN A 139 4.55 -9.63 -22.14
N GLU A 140 4.21 -9.97 -23.39
CA GLU A 140 2.96 -10.69 -23.75
C GLU A 140 2.89 -12.13 -23.24
N ASN A 141 3.95 -12.67 -22.64
CA ASN A 141 3.96 -13.95 -21.93
C ASN A 141 3.30 -13.81 -20.55
N SER A 142 2.09 -13.23 -20.52
CA SER A 142 1.41 -12.90 -19.31
C SER A 142 0.92 -14.12 -18.55
N ASN A 143 1.56 -14.34 -17.47
CA ASN A 143 1.00 -15.02 -16.32
C ASN A 143 -0.30 -14.32 -15.90
N ASP A 144 -1.20 -15.01 -15.22
CA ASP A 144 -2.45 -14.45 -14.72
C ASP A 144 -2.21 -13.12 -13.99
N ILE A 145 -2.90 -12.07 -14.42
CA ILE A 145 -2.89 -10.78 -13.72
C ILE A 145 -4.02 -10.78 -12.71
N ILE A 146 -3.70 -10.55 -11.45
CA ILE A 146 -4.64 -10.59 -10.33
C ILE A 146 -4.55 -9.30 -9.53
N SER A 147 -5.71 -8.70 -9.21
CA SER A 147 -5.78 -7.56 -8.29
C SER A 147 -5.68 -8.04 -6.84
N MET A 148 -4.70 -7.54 -6.10
CA MET A 148 -4.42 -7.94 -4.73
C MET A 148 -4.24 -6.74 -3.80
N TYR A 149 -4.81 -6.81 -2.60
CA TYR A 149 -4.66 -5.81 -1.55
C TYR A 149 -3.42 -6.08 -0.70
N ALA A 150 -2.59 -5.07 -0.49
CA ALA A 150 -1.41 -5.15 0.38
C ALA A 150 -1.83 -4.99 1.86
N VAL A 151 -1.88 -6.11 2.58
CA VAL A 151 -2.40 -6.18 3.95
C VAL A 151 -1.39 -5.73 4.99
N SER A 152 -0.17 -6.28 4.91
CA SER A 152 0.86 -6.05 5.94
C SER A 152 2.27 -6.15 5.38
N LEU A 153 3.18 -5.45 6.05
CA LEU A 153 4.62 -5.52 5.82
C LEU A 153 5.26 -6.26 6.99
N PHE A 154 6.14 -7.21 6.71
CA PHE A 154 6.89 -7.91 7.73
C PHE A 154 8.36 -8.09 7.31
N GLU A 155 9.22 -8.27 8.29
CA GLU A 155 10.65 -8.42 8.10
C GLU A 155 11.10 -9.85 8.46
N LYS A 156 12.03 -10.38 7.68
CA LYS A 156 12.75 -11.61 8.02
C LYS A 156 14.24 -11.32 8.03
N ILE A 157 14.90 -11.76 9.09
CA ILE A 157 16.37 -11.67 9.19
C ILE A 157 16.96 -13.02 8.79
N LYS A 158 17.82 -13.02 7.76
CA LYS A 158 18.55 -14.21 7.31
C LYS A 158 20.02 -13.85 7.10
N ALA A 159 20.92 -14.57 7.72
CA ALA A 159 22.37 -14.34 7.63
C ALA A 159 22.77 -12.86 7.88
N GLY A 160 22.18 -12.22 8.91
CA GLY A 160 22.45 -10.82 9.26
C GLY A 160 21.85 -9.78 8.31
N ARG A 161 21.06 -10.20 7.32
CA ARG A 161 20.38 -9.31 6.37
C ARG A 161 18.90 -9.26 6.66
N THR A 162 18.31 -8.07 6.61
CA THR A 162 16.88 -7.85 6.77
C THR A 162 16.22 -7.84 5.39
N PHE A 163 15.28 -8.76 5.20
CA PHE A 163 14.40 -8.82 4.02
C PHE A 163 13.02 -8.35 4.41
N ARG A 164 12.40 -7.54 3.55
CA ARG A 164 11.05 -7.00 3.76
C ARG A 164 10.08 -7.59 2.76
N PHE A 165 8.99 -8.11 3.29
CA PHE A 165 7.97 -8.78 2.49
C PHE A 165 6.60 -8.14 2.73
N VAL A 166 5.78 -8.13 1.69
CA VAL A 166 4.40 -7.65 1.72
C VAL A 166 3.47 -8.84 1.57
N LYS A 167 2.56 -9.02 2.53
CA LYS A 167 1.46 -9.98 2.40
C LYS A 167 0.36 -9.32 1.57
N MET A 168 -0.06 -10.00 0.52
CA MET A 168 -1.12 -9.56 -0.38
C MET A 168 -2.25 -10.56 -0.42
N VAL A 169 -3.48 -10.08 -0.59
CA VAL A 169 -4.70 -10.88 -0.61
C VAL A 169 -5.57 -10.47 -1.79
N ALA A 170 -6.03 -11.44 -2.58
CA ALA A 170 -6.97 -11.25 -3.68
C ALA A 170 -8.42 -11.36 -3.21
N ALA A 171 -9.37 -10.90 -4.02
CA ALA A 171 -10.81 -10.97 -3.70
C ALA A 171 -11.34 -12.39 -3.51
N ASN A 172 -10.74 -13.40 -4.14
CA ASN A 172 -11.07 -14.81 -3.96
C ASN A 172 -10.43 -15.45 -2.70
N GLY A 173 -9.76 -14.66 -1.86
CA GLY A 173 -9.10 -15.12 -0.64
C GLY A 173 -7.70 -15.71 -0.84
N MET A 174 -7.19 -15.80 -2.07
CA MET A 174 -5.81 -16.21 -2.31
C MET A 174 -4.85 -15.22 -1.69
N SER A 175 -3.85 -15.70 -0.95
CA SER A 175 -2.81 -14.85 -0.36
C SER A 175 -1.44 -15.20 -0.91
N LEU A 176 -0.65 -14.19 -1.20
CA LEU A 176 0.70 -14.30 -1.71
C LEU A 176 1.63 -13.35 -0.96
N ILE A 177 2.92 -13.63 -1.08
CA ILE A 177 3.99 -12.82 -0.50
C ILE A 177 4.82 -12.25 -1.65
N ALA A 178 5.01 -10.92 -1.64
CA ALA A 178 5.87 -10.20 -2.55
C ALA A 178 7.09 -9.63 -1.82
N ASP A 179 8.23 -9.54 -2.49
CA ASP A 179 9.36 -8.77 -1.97
C ASP A 179 9.02 -7.26 -2.04
N SER A 180 9.28 -6.51 -0.96
CA SER A 180 9.00 -5.07 -0.94
C SER A 180 9.78 -4.28 -2.00
N HIS A 181 10.88 -4.83 -2.51
CA HIS A 181 11.66 -4.22 -3.59
C HIS A 181 10.95 -4.28 -4.96
N GLN A 182 9.94 -5.14 -5.11
CA GLN A 182 9.12 -5.19 -6.32
C GLN A 182 8.18 -3.98 -6.45
N PHE A 183 8.00 -3.20 -5.39
CA PHE A 183 7.14 -2.02 -5.38
C PHE A 183 7.94 -0.74 -5.63
N PRO A 184 7.45 0.18 -6.47
CA PRO A 184 8.12 1.46 -6.75
C PRO A 184 7.98 2.47 -5.61
N TYR A 185 7.37 2.07 -4.50
CA TYR A 185 7.06 2.91 -3.35
C TYR A 185 7.94 2.58 -2.14
N ARG A 186 8.00 3.49 -1.19
CA ARG A 186 8.60 3.22 0.10
C ARG A 186 7.77 2.19 0.87
N PRO A 187 8.38 1.33 1.70
CA PRO A 187 7.66 0.22 2.34
C PRO A 187 6.35 0.61 3.04
N TYR A 188 6.33 1.77 3.73
CA TYR A 188 5.13 2.25 4.44
C TYR A 188 4.04 2.82 3.51
N GLU A 189 4.37 3.12 2.26
CA GLU A 189 3.42 3.63 1.26
C GLU A 189 2.75 2.50 0.47
N ILE A 190 3.23 1.26 0.63
CA ILE A 190 2.73 0.08 -0.09
C ILE A 190 1.40 -0.39 0.51
N ILE A 191 1.32 -0.42 1.85
CA ILE A 191 0.22 -1.02 2.59
C ILE A 191 -1.08 -0.22 2.41
N GLY A 192 -2.22 -0.94 2.39
CA GLY A 192 -3.54 -0.32 2.28
C GLY A 192 -4.02 -0.06 0.85
N LYS A 193 -3.28 -0.50 -0.15
CA LYS A 193 -3.59 -0.27 -1.57
C LYS A 193 -3.78 -1.59 -2.31
N VAL A 194 -4.51 -1.54 -3.41
CA VAL A 194 -4.68 -2.66 -4.35
C VAL A 194 -3.76 -2.49 -5.54
N TYR A 195 -3.06 -3.54 -5.90
CA TYR A 195 -2.16 -3.61 -7.04
C TYR A 195 -2.60 -4.73 -7.98
N ASP A 196 -2.45 -4.50 -9.27
CA ASP A 196 -2.48 -5.58 -10.25
C ASP A 196 -1.10 -6.21 -10.28
N VAL A 197 -1.04 -7.52 -10.09
CA VAL A 197 0.20 -8.28 -10.01
C VAL A 197 0.20 -9.42 -11.02
N SER A 198 1.34 -9.66 -11.63
CA SER A 198 1.58 -10.85 -12.44
C SER A 198 1.99 -12.00 -11.52
N VAL A 199 1.38 -13.16 -11.71
CA VAL A 199 1.60 -14.33 -10.87
C VAL A 199 2.06 -15.50 -11.74
N THR A 200 3.11 -16.22 -11.31
CA THR A 200 3.48 -17.48 -11.94
C THR A 200 2.98 -18.65 -11.09
N SER A 201 2.66 -19.75 -11.76
CA SER A 201 2.49 -21.06 -11.13
C SER A 201 3.82 -21.83 -11.21
N SER A 202 4.35 -22.30 -10.09
CA SER A 202 5.44 -23.28 -10.12
C SER A 202 4.88 -24.70 -10.33
N LYS A 203 5.73 -25.66 -10.72
CA LYS A 203 5.35 -27.07 -10.89
C LYS A 203 4.78 -27.74 -9.62
N GLU A 204 4.90 -27.06 -8.47
CA GLU A 204 4.47 -27.52 -7.14
C GLU A 204 3.26 -26.74 -6.60
N ASP A 205 2.42 -26.14 -7.45
CA ASP A 205 1.25 -25.31 -7.10
C ASP A 205 1.54 -24.07 -6.23
N ASN A 206 2.78 -23.76 -5.99
CA ASN A 206 3.16 -22.56 -5.26
C ASN A 206 3.15 -21.33 -6.16
N LYS A 207 2.04 -20.61 -6.16
CA LYS A 207 1.93 -19.30 -6.84
C LYS A 207 2.78 -18.25 -6.13
N ARG A 208 3.50 -17.45 -6.91
CA ARG A 208 4.27 -16.31 -6.39
C ARG A 208 4.08 -15.07 -7.26
N ILE A 209 4.15 -13.92 -6.65
CA ILE A 209 4.16 -12.65 -7.37
C ILE A 209 5.50 -12.51 -8.09
N VAL A 210 5.43 -12.27 -9.39
CA VAL A 210 6.61 -12.06 -10.25
C VAL A 210 6.84 -10.58 -10.45
N GLU A 211 5.74 -9.81 -10.61
CA GLU A 211 5.82 -8.42 -10.99
C GLU A 211 4.59 -7.64 -10.52
N ILE A 212 4.77 -6.39 -10.15
CA ILE A 212 3.71 -5.41 -9.98
C ILE A 212 3.43 -4.78 -11.35
N VAL A 213 2.23 -4.99 -11.87
CA VAL A 213 1.88 -4.69 -13.27
C VAL A 213 1.23 -3.34 -13.44
N ALA A 214 0.45 -2.88 -12.46
CA ALA A 214 -0.28 -1.61 -12.55
C ALA A 214 -0.26 -0.83 -11.24
N SER A 215 -0.60 0.46 -11.37
CA SER A 215 -0.77 1.38 -10.26
C SER A 215 -1.93 0.97 -9.34
N THR A 216 -2.00 1.64 -8.21
CA THR A 216 -3.00 1.36 -7.18
C THR A 216 -4.43 1.63 -7.62
N LYS A 217 -5.34 0.73 -7.25
CA LYS A 217 -6.79 0.90 -7.31
C LYS A 217 -7.35 1.12 -5.90
N ALA A 218 -8.50 1.76 -5.81
CA ALA A 218 -9.22 1.81 -4.54
C ALA A 218 -9.77 0.40 -4.18
N PRO A 219 -9.74 -0.02 -2.91
CA PRO A 219 -10.19 -1.35 -2.51
C PRO A 219 -11.63 -1.68 -2.94
N ASN A 220 -12.53 -0.71 -2.93
CA ASN A 220 -13.93 -0.86 -3.32
C ASN A 220 -14.17 -1.12 -4.81
N HIS A 221 -13.14 -1.03 -5.66
CA HIS A 221 -13.23 -1.44 -7.06
C HIS A 221 -12.98 -2.96 -7.24
N VAL A 222 -12.48 -3.62 -6.22
CA VAL A 222 -12.08 -5.03 -6.30
C VAL A 222 -12.80 -5.88 -5.25
N PHE A 223 -13.02 -5.34 -4.05
CA PHE A 223 -13.62 -6.03 -2.92
C PHE A 223 -15.04 -5.53 -2.66
N PRO A 224 -15.95 -6.40 -2.17
CA PRO A 224 -17.29 -5.98 -1.80
C PRO A 224 -17.25 -4.98 -0.64
N ILE A 225 -18.22 -4.07 -0.62
CA ILE A 225 -18.38 -3.08 0.45
C ILE A 225 -19.37 -3.62 1.47
N LYS A 226 -19.05 -3.47 2.76
CA LYS A 226 -19.93 -3.71 3.90
C LYS A 226 -20.03 -2.48 4.78
N THR A 227 -21.13 -2.40 5.54
CA THR A 227 -21.26 -1.45 6.64
C THR A 227 -20.74 -2.08 7.93
N GLY A 228 -20.00 -1.32 8.71
CA GLY A 228 -19.44 -1.73 9.98
C GLY A 228 -19.55 -0.65 11.05
N TYR A 229 -19.43 -1.10 12.30
CA TYR A 229 -19.36 -0.27 13.48
C TYR A 229 -17.98 -0.39 14.11
N ILE A 230 -17.34 0.72 14.45
CA ILE A 230 -16.06 0.74 15.16
C ILE A 230 -16.29 0.57 16.63
N ASP A 231 -16.01 -0.63 17.17
CA ASP A 231 -16.16 -0.95 18.59
C ASP A 231 -14.99 -0.48 19.45
N GLY A 232 -13.81 -0.39 18.90
CA GLY A 232 -12.63 0.04 19.63
C GLY A 232 -11.43 0.31 18.75
N ILE A 233 -10.46 1.00 19.32
CA ILE A 233 -9.15 1.27 18.71
C ILE A 233 -8.08 0.87 19.72
N ASP A 234 -7.22 -0.06 19.34
CA ASP A 234 -6.01 -0.40 20.10
C ASP A 234 -4.91 0.59 19.71
N GLU A 235 -4.68 1.59 20.54
CA GLU A 235 -3.67 2.62 20.30
C GLU A 235 -2.24 2.07 20.32
N THR A 236 -1.99 0.96 21.02
CA THR A 236 -0.67 0.34 21.14
C THR A 236 -0.23 -0.30 19.82
N HIS A 237 -1.14 -1.02 19.18
CA HIS A 237 -0.87 -1.73 17.93
C HIS A 237 -1.40 -1.00 16.68
N GLY A 238 -2.19 0.06 16.87
CA GLY A 238 -2.84 0.77 15.77
C GLY A 238 -3.97 -0.03 15.11
N HIS A 239 -4.58 -0.98 15.83
CA HIS A 239 -5.66 -1.81 15.32
C HIS A 239 -7.02 -1.17 15.57
N ILE A 240 -7.87 -1.17 14.55
CA ILE A 240 -9.26 -0.71 14.62
C ILE A 240 -10.17 -1.93 14.54
N HIS A 241 -10.94 -2.15 15.60
CA HIS A 241 -11.86 -3.27 15.71
C HIS A 241 -13.22 -2.91 15.13
N ILE A 242 -13.65 -3.65 14.11
CA ILE A 242 -14.87 -3.40 13.33
C ILE A 242 -15.78 -4.62 13.46
N PHE A 243 -17.08 -4.39 13.68
CA PHE A 243 -18.10 -5.42 13.59
C PHE A 243 -19.06 -5.10 12.44
N ASP A 244 -19.46 -6.12 11.66
CA ASP A 244 -20.57 -6.00 10.73
C ASP A 244 -21.90 -6.39 11.42
N ASN A 245 -23.02 -6.16 10.73
CA ASN A 245 -24.36 -6.48 11.23
C ASN A 245 -24.61 -7.98 11.43
N MET A 246 -23.76 -8.85 10.89
CA MET A 246 -23.78 -10.30 11.10
C MET A 246 -22.84 -10.74 12.23
N SER A 247 -22.34 -9.81 13.02
CA SER A 247 -21.41 -10.02 14.13
C SER A 247 -20.02 -10.53 13.77
N HIS A 248 -19.62 -10.48 12.49
CA HIS A 248 -18.26 -10.79 12.14
C HIS A 248 -17.33 -9.68 12.62
N HIS A 249 -16.22 -10.09 13.21
CA HIS A 249 -15.16 -9.20 13.67
C HIS A 249 -14.07 -9.06 12.61
N TYR A 250 -13.68 -7.82 12.32
CA TYR A 250 -12.61 -7.46 11.39
C TYR A 250 -11.63 -6.51 12.09
N VAL A 251 -10.41 -6.50 11.58
CA VAL A 251 -9.36 -5.60 12.07
C VAL A 251 -8.79 -4.80 10.91
N ALA A 252 -8.85 -3.48 11.01
CA ALA A 252 -8.14 -2.58 10.11
C ALA A 252 -6.88 -2.03 10.78
N ASP A 253 -5.82 -1.80 10.01
CA ASP A 253 -4.62 -1.12 10.50
C ASP A 253 -4.80 0.40 10.31
N ARG A 254 -4.58 1.19 11.35
CA ARG A 254 -4.66 2.65 11.34
C ARG A 254 -3.74 3.27 10.28
N LYS A 255 -2.61 2.65 9.99
CA LYS A 255 -1.66 3.11 8.95
C LYS A 255 -2.24 3.03 7.54
N THR A 256 -3.24 2.16 7.32
CA THR A 256 -3.86 1.99 6.00
C THR A 256 -4.96 3.01 5.70
N ILE A 257 -5.46 3.73 6.72
CA ILE A 257 -6.57 4.69 6.57
C ILE A 257 -6.20 5.80 5.57
N THR A 258 -4.98 6.30 5.64
CA THR A 258 -4.51 7.38 4.75
C THR A 258 -4.42 6.98 3.28
N ALA A 259 -4.39 5.67 3.00
CA ALA A 259 -4.38 5.15 1.62
C ALA A 259 -5.79 5.11 0.99
N THR A 260 -6.84 5.12 1.81
CA THR A 260 -8.23 4.88 1.37
C THR A 260 -9.17 6.04 1.69
N LEU A 261 -8.88 6.84 2.70
CA LEU A 261 -9.69 7.98 3.13
C LEU A 261 -8.97 9.31 2.85
N PRO A 262 -9.72 10.42 2.74
CA PRO A 262 -9.13 11.75 2.59
C PRO A 262 -8.11 12.08 3.69
N ALA A 263 -7.08 12.82 3.35
CA ALA A 263 -6.05 13.26 4.30
C ALA A 263 -6.70 13.94 5.53
N ARG A 264 -6.15 13.66 6.72
CA ARG A 264 -6.62 14.13 8.03
C ARG A 264 -7.96 13.55 8.50
N THR A 265 -8.49 12.52 7.84
CA THR A 265 -9.66 11.82 8.36
C THR A 265 -9.27 11.05 9.62
N THR A 266 -10.00 11.29 10.71
CA THR A 266 -9.84 10.56 11.96
C THR A 266 -11.00 9.59 12.14
N VAL A 267 -10.71 8.36 12.55
CA VAL A 267 -11.71 7.38 12.94
C VAL A 267 -11.75 7.28 14.45
N GLN A 268 -12.94 7.07 15.02
CA GLN A 268 -13.17 6.98 16.45
C GLN A 268 -14.12 5.82 16.78
N LYS A 269 -14.06 5.31 18.00
CA LYS A 269 -15.03 4.36 18.50
C LYS A 269 -16.44 4.97 18.39
N GLY A 270 -17.42 4.16 18.00
CA GLY A 270 -18.81 4.57 17.83
C GLY A 270 -19.15 5.07 16.42
N MET A 271 -18.19 5.13 15.52
CA MET A 271 -18.44 5.52 14.12
C MET A 271 -18.97 4.34 13.31
N PHE A 272 -19.91 4.65 12.41
CA PHE A 272 -20.31 3.77 11.31
C PHE A 272 -19.45 4.06 10.09
N ILE A 273 -19.03 2.99 9.44
CA ILE A 273 -18.12 3.06 8.29
C ILE A 273 -18.57 2.14 7.17
N GLN A 274 -18.12 2.42 5.96
CA GLN A 274 -18.05 1.45 4.88
C GLN A 274 -16.62 0.90 4.80
N PHE A 275 -16.52 -0.41 4.67
CA PHE A 275 -15.23 -1.10 4.57
C PHE A 275 -15.30 -2.27 3.60
N CYS A 276 -14.15 -2.66 3.09
CA CYS A 276 -13.97 -3.87 2.30
C CYS A 276 -13.39 -4.97 3.18
N PRO A 277 -14.07 -6.13 3.37
CA PRO A 277 -13.49 -7.30 4.00
C PRO A 277 -12.33 -7.84 3.16
N ILE A 278 -11.18 -8.02 3.80
CA ILE A 278 -9.98 -8.59 3.20
C ILE A 278 -9.72 -9.94 3.90
N ILE A 279 -10.24 -11.00 3.32
CA ILE A 279 -10.25 -12.33 3.94
C ILE A 279 -9.28 -13.23 3.17
N SER A 280 -8.27 -13.75 3.85
CA SER A 280 -7.32 -14.72 3.30
C SER A 280 -7.79 -16.14 3.62
N ASN A 281 -7.74 -17.04 2.63
CA ASN A 281 -8.09 -18.45 2.83
C ASN A 281 -7.16 -19.07 3.87
N GLY A 282 -7.76 -19.77 4.86
CA GLY A 282 -7.01 -20.42 5.94
C GLY A 282 -6.50 -19.50 7.03
N ASP A 283 -6.71 -18.19 6.95
CA ASP A 283 -6.33 -17.25 8.01
C ASP A 283 -7.57 -16.94 8.89
N PRO A 284 -7.50 -17.19 10.20
CA PRO A 284 -8.59 -16.85 11.12
C PRO A 284 -8.79 -15.34 11.28
N PHE A 285 -7.78 -14.54 10.95
CA PHE A 285 -7.86 -13.09 11.05
C PHE A 285 -8.52 -12.50 9.80
N LYS A 286 -9.62 -11.77 10.03
CA LYS A 286 -10.34 -11.04 8.99
C LYS A 286 -9.85 -9.60 8.98
N SER A 287 -9.08 -9.22 7.98
CA SER A 287 -8.62 -7.83 7.79
C SER A 287 -9.71 -6.99 7.13
N ALA A 288 -9.59 -5.67 7.25
CA ALA A 288 -10.51 -4.70 6.63
C ALA A 288 -9.77 -3.50 6.06
N ALA A 289 -10.28 -2.98 4.95
CA ALA A 289 -9.91 -1.68 4.40
C ALA A 289 -11.08 -0.71 4.54
N ILE A 290 -10.94 0.32 5.38
CA ILE A 290 -11.97 1.35 5.57
C ILE A 290 -11.97 2.25 4.34
N VAL A 291 -13.12 2.40 3.69
CA VAL A 291 -13.25 3.17 2.43
C VAL A 291 -14.11 4.42 2.56
N ASN A 292 -14.96 4.50 3.58
CA ASN A 292 -15.79 5.68 3.83
C ASN A 292 -16.25 5.75 5.29
N ILE A 293 -16.56 6.95 5.77
CA ILE A 293 -17.23 7.19 7.05
C ILE A 293 -18.66 7.60 6.76
N LEU A 294 -19.61 6.93 7.42
CA LEU A 294 -21.03 7.24 7.30
C LEU A 294 -21.44 8.26 8.35
N ASP A 295 -22.40 9.14 8.00
CA ASP A 295 -23.11 9.88 9.00
C ASP A 295 -23.94 8.88 9.87
N ARG A 296 -24.24 9.29 11.10
CA ARG A 296 -24.85 8.39 12.09
C ARG A 296 -26.19 7.82 11.63
N TYR A 297 -27.01 8.64 10.96
CA TYR A 297 -28.30 8.22 10.46
C TYR A 297 -28.17 7.13 9.38
N LYS A 298 -27.36 7.36 8.36
CA LYS A 298 -27.07 6.37 7.31
C LYS A 298 -26.41 5.11 7.87
N GLY A 299 -25.58 5.26 8.92
CA GLY A 299 -24.97 4.17 9.62
C GLY A 299 -26.01 3.28 10.29
N HIS A 300 -26.99 3.85 11.00
CA HIS A 300 -28.10 3.10 11.62
C HIS A 300 -28.91 2.33 10.58
N GLU A 301 -29.29 2.98 9.48
CA GLU A 301 -30.04 2.34 8.40
C GLU A 301 -29.29 1.16 7.78
N SER A 302 -28.01 1.37 7.45
CA SER A 302 -27.19 0.39 6.74
C SER A 302 -26.74 -0.77 7.65
N PHE A 303 -26.56 -0.54 8.94
CA PHE A 303 -26.17 -1.57 9.89
C PHE A 303 -27.37 -2.39 10.38
N GLY A 304 -28.54 -1.78 10.43
CA GLY A 304 -29.76 -2.36 10.96
C GLY A 304 -29.91 -2.17 12.47
N SER A 305 -31.16 -2.27 12.94
CA SER A 305 -31.50 -2.10 14.34
C SER A 305 -32.54 -3.11 14.79
N TYR A 306 -32.59 -3.36 16.10
CA TYR A 306 -33.56 -4.22 16.74
C TYR A 306 -34.51 -3.40 17.60
N SER A 307 -35.83 -3.54 17.37
CA SER A 307 -36.81 -3.00 18.27
C SER A 307 -36.83 -3.77 19.58
N ALA A 308 -36.79 -3.08 20.71
CA ALA A 308 -36.73 -3.71 21.99
C ALA A 308 -37.59 -2.92 23.00
N LYS A 309 -38.02 -3.60 24.08
CA LYS A 309 -38.78 -3.02 25.22
C LYS A 309 -37.92 -3.09 26.46
N ILE A 310 -37.85 -2.00 27.21
CA ILE A 310 -37.17 -1.96 28.50
C ILE A 310 -38.00 -2.73 29.54
N THR A 311 -37.37 -3.76 30.13
CA THR A 311 -38.00 -4.59 31.15
C THR A 311 -37.55 -4.23 32.58
N TYR A 312 -36.38 -3.58 32.70
CA TYR A 312 -35.86 -3.09 33.96
C TYR A 312 -34.94 -1.90 33.71
N ALA A 313 -34.93 -0.90 34.56
CA ALA A 313 -34.05 0.25 34.52
C ALA A 313 -33.44 0.52 35.90
N ASN A 314 -32.12 0.73 35.93
CA ASN A 314 -31.38 1.10 37.14
C ASN A 314 -30.50 2.34 36.82
N PRO A 315 -31.04 3.55 37.00
CA PRO A 315 -30.28 4.78 36.71
C PRO A 315 -29.07 4.97 37.63
N ALA A 316 -29.13 4.45 38.87
CA ALA A 316 -28.03 4.56 39.83
C ALA A 316 -26.80 3.74 39.44
N GLN A 317 -26.98 2.69 38.66
CA GLN A 317 -25.93 1.83 38.14
C GLN A 317 -25.74 1.96 36.62
N HIS A 318 -26.41 2.91 35.99
CA HIS A 318 -26.31 3.21 34.57
C HIS A 318 -26.51 2.01 33.63
N TYR A 319 -27.59 1.21 33.87
CA TYR A 319 -27.95 0.12 32.98
C TYR A 319 -29.46 -0.13 32.88
N ILE A 320 -29.85 -0.72 31.77
CA ILE A 320 -31.18 -1.23 31.48
C ILE A 320 -31.14 -2.72 31.17
N ARG A 321 -32.26 -3.44 31.44
CA ARG A 321 -32.52 -4.73 30.78
C ARG A 321 -33.60 -4.54 29.74
N TYR A 322 -33.48 -5.33 28.68
CA TYR A 322 -34.38 -5.23 27.53
C TYR A 322 -34.81 -6.61 27.05
N THR A 323 -35.94 -6.66 26.34
CA THR A 323 -36.36 -7.80 25.52
C THR A 323 -36.56 -7.32 24.09
N ILE A 324 -35.94 -8.01 23.12
CA ILE A 324 -36.06 -7.72 21.69
C ILE A 324 -37.45 -8.12 21.21
N LEU A 325 -38.12 -7.22 20.49
CA LEU A 325 -39.48 -7.42 19.97
C LEU A 325 -39.47 -7.84 18.49
N SER A 326 -38.44 -7.41 17.75
CA SER A 326 -38.25 -7.77 16.32
C SER A 326 -37.73 -9.21 16.18
N ASP A 327 -37.85 -9.74 14.95
CA ASP A 327 -37.25 -11.02 14.60
C ASP A 327 -35.73 -10.97 14.75
N ILE A 328 -35.18 -12.07 15.26
CA ILE A 328 -33.75 -12.19 15.51
C ILE A 328 -33.16 -13.15 14.46
N PRO A 329 -32.36 -12.66 13.52
CA PRO A 329 -31.73 -13.52 12.55
C PRO A 329 -30.66 -14.39 13.21
N THR A 330 -30.53 -15.63 12.75
CA THR A 330 -29.37 -16.45 13.09
C THR A 330 -28.16 -15.91 12.35
N THR A 331 -27.11 -15.56 13.08
CA THR A 331 -25.85 -15.09 12.51
C THR A 331 -24.84 -16.25 12.41
N PRO A 332 -23.87 -16.21 11.47
CA PRO A 332 -22.79 -17.20 11.42
C PRO A 332 -21.96 -17.27 12.72
N GLU A 333 -21.95 -16.20 13.50
CA GLU A 333 -21.22 -16.10 14.76
C GLU A 333 -22.01 -16.65 15.97
N GLY A 334 -23.28 -16.95 15.80
CA GLY A 334 -24.17 -17.49 16.84
C GLY A 334 -25.54 -16.81 16.86
N THR A 335 -26.33 -17.11 17.90
CA THR A 335 -27.66 -16.55 18.08
C THR A 335 -27.63 -15.36 19.03
N ILE A 336 -28.17 -14.23 18.59
CA ILE A 336 -28.43 -13.07 19.45
C ILE A 336 -29.46 -13.46 20.50
N SER A 337 -29.19 -13.22 21.78
CA SER A 337 -30.15 -13.48 22.85
C SER A 337 -31.31 -12.50 22.80
N LYS A 338 -32.53 -13.00 22.93
CA LYS A 338 -33.74 -12.19 22.95
C LYS A 338 -33.77 -11.20 24.12
N GLU A 339 -33.10 -11.55 25.20
CA GLU A 339 -33.00 -10.73 26.40
C GLU A 339 -31.54 -10.33 26.65
N GLY A 340 -31.32 -9.17 27.21
CA GLY A 340 -30.00 -8.67 27.52
C GLY A 340 -30.01 -7.45 28.42
N PHE A 341 -28.82 -6.92 28.62
CA PHE A 341 -28.66 -5.65 29.33
C PHE A 341 -27.81 -4.69 28.48
N ALA A 342 -27.97 -3.40 28.69
CA ALA A 342 -27.18 -2.36 28.02
C ALA A 342 -26.79 -1.30 29.06
N SER A 343 -25.54 -0.81 28.93
CA SER A 343 -25.09 0.32 29.74
C SER A 343 -25.66 1.62 29.18
N THR A 344 -26.10 2.48 30.06
CA THR A 344 -26.55 3.85 29.76
C THR A 344 -25.49 4.90 30.14
N SER A 345 -24.34 4.48 30.68
CA SER A 345 -23.30 5.38 31.21
C SER A 345 -22.73 6.38 30.20
N THR A 346 -22.85 6.11 28.90
CA THR A 346 -22.40 7.01 27.83
C THR A 346 -23.53 7.91 27.29
N MET A 347 -24.73 7.75 27.76
CA MET A 347 -25.87 8.55 27.32
C MET A 347 -25.86 9.95 27.97
N LYS A 348 -26.48 10.90 27.30
CA LYS A 348 -26.73 12.21 27.90
C LYS A 348 -27.71 12.04 29.08
N PRO A 349 -27.54 12.77 30.20
CA PRO A 349 -28.39 12.61 31.39
C PRO A 349 -29.90 12.70 31.12
N ASP A 350 -30.31 13.55 30.21
CA ASP A 350 -31.72 13.72 29.85
C ASP A 350 -32.27 12.51 29.09
N MET A 351 -31.49 11.93 28.20
CA MET A 351 -31.85 10.68 27.50
C MET A 351 -31.89 9.49 28.45
N GLU A 352 -30.98 9.42 29.42
CA GLU A 352 -30.94 8.36 30.40
C GLU A 352 -32.20 8.37 31.30
N LYS A 353 -32.67 9.56 31.71
CA LYS A 353 -33.91 9.72 32.49
C LYS A 353 -35.15 9.19 31.76
N GLU A 354 -35.11 9.21 30.44
CA GLU A 354 -36.19 8.68 29.60
C GLU A 354 -36.16 7.15 29.48
N MET A 355 -35.12 6.46 29.93
CA MET A 355 -35.02 5.01 29.87
C MET A 355 -35.85 4.34 30.97
N THR A 356 -37.16 4.38 30.83
CA THR A 356 -38.12 3.85 31.81
C THR A 356 -38.65 2.47 31.41
N VAL A 357 -39.05 1.68 32.40
CA VAL A 357 -39.65 0.35 32.18
C VAL A 357 -40.92 0.48 31.31
N GLY A 358 -41.03 -0.38 30.31
CA GLY A 358 -42.11 -0.38 29.33
C GLY A 358 -41.87 0.47 28.08
N LYS A 359 -40.84 1.34 28.05
CA LYS A 359 -40.48 2.15 26.87
C LYS A 359 -39.95 1.24 25.75
N ASN A 360 -40.38 1.53 24.53
CA ASN A 360 -39.81 0.94 23.33
C ASN A 360 -38.59 1.76 22.90
N ILE A 361 -37.54 1.05 22.50
CA ILE A 361 -36.26 1.60 22.08
C ILE A 361 -35.77 0.87 20.81
N GLN A 362 -34.81 1.45 20.10
CA GLN A 362 -34.09 0.81 19.05
C GLN A 362 -32.65 0.54 19.50
N LEU A 363 -32.15 -0.65 19.19
CA LEU A 363 -30.81 -1.09 19.56
C LEU A 363 -29.98 -1.43 18.33
N ILE A 364 -28.77 -0.89 18.29
CA ILE A 364 -27.70 -1.44 17.43
C ILE A 364 -26.92 -2.42 18.30
N LEU A 365 -26.87 -3.68 17.92
CA LEU A 365 -26.15 -4.71 18.68
C LEU A 365 -25.51 -5.77 17.79
N PHE A 366 -24.50 -6.43 18.32
CA PHE A 366 -23.81 -7.57 17.71
C PHE A 366 -23.30 -8.51 18.80
N LEU A 367 -22.94 -9.75 18.41
CA LEU A 367 -22.33 -10.70 19.32
C LEU A 367 -20.85 -10.40 19.50
N LYS A 368 -20.43 -10.28 20.74
CA LYS A 368 -19.01 -10.10 21.09
C LYS A 368 -18.55 -11.23 22.00
N ARG A 369 -17.32 -11.73 21.74
CA ARG A 369 -16.69 -12.73 22.58
C ARG A 369 -16.14 -12.06 23.83
N GLY A 370 -16.61 -12.52 25.00
CA GLY A 370 -16.07 -12.10 26.29
C GLY A 370 -14.75 -12.80 26.62
N ILE A 371 -14.14 -12.40 27.73
CA ILE A 371 -12.84 -12.93 28.22
C ILE A 371 -12.92 -14.46 28.45
N ASN A 372 -14.07 -14.96 28.88
CA ASN A 372 -14.35 -16.38 29.09
C ASN A 372 -14.59 -17.17 27.79
N GLY A 373 -14.47 -16.53 26.63
CA GLY A 373 -14.72 -17.14 25.33
C GLY A 373 -16.19 -17.25 24.91
N GLN A 374 -17.14 -17.01 25.82
CA GLN A 374 -18.57 -16.99 25.51
C GLN A 374 -18.93 -15.73 24.72
N LYS A 375 -19.84 -15.88 23.75
CA LYS A 375 -20.41 -14.76 23.00
C LYS A 375 -21.68 -14.28 23.69
N SER A 376 -21.80 -12.96 23.82
CA SER A 376 -22.98 -12.30 24.38
C SER A 376 -23.36 -11.09 23.54
N ASN A 377 -24.61 -10.64 23.70
CA ASN A 377 -25.06 -9.39 23.10
C ASN A 377 -24.19 -8.23 23.58
N HIS A 378 -23.66 -7.47 22.66
CA HIS A 378 -23.02 -6.18 22.92
C HIS A 378 -23.86 -5.09 22.28
N VAL A 379 -24.46 -4.25 23.11
CA VAL A 379 -25.24 -3.11 22.63
C VAL A 379 -24.27 -1.97 22.31
N ALA A 380 -24.18 -1.64 21.05
CA ALA A 380 -23.33 -0.57 20.53
C ALA A 380 -23.99 0.79 20.73
N GLU A 381 -25.30 0.89 20.43
CA GLU A 381 -26.07 2.12 20.54
C GLU A 381 -27.52 1.84 20.95
N ILE A 382 -28.12 2.82 21.63
CA ILE A 382 -29.53 2.91 21.97
C ILE A 382 -30.07 4.23 21.41
N TYR A 383 -31.22 4.21 20.72
CA TYR A 383 -31.85 5.42 20.18
C TYR A 383 -33.36 5.26 20.00
#